data_a33aa0a093d5dd28b2a7d8401b4acea7
#
_entry.id   a33aa0a093d5dd28b2a7d8401b4acea7
#
_cell.length_a   1.000
_cell.length_b   1.000
_cell.length_c   1.000
_cell.angle_alpha   90.00
_cell.angle_beta   90.00
_cell.angle_gamma   90.00
#
_symmetry.space_group_name_H-M   'P 1'
#
loop_
_entity.id
_entity.type
_entity.pdbx_description
1 polymer ?
#
loop_
_entity_poly.entity_id
_entity_poly.type
_entity_poly.pdbx_seq_one_letter_code
_entity_poly.pdbx_strand_id
1 'polypeptide(L)'
;MKYYIIAGEASGDLHGSNLMKGLYARDPEADIRFWGGNLMNEVYKANQSGNGLVQDYRDGAVIGFVQVLFKARAYADRFKRCFADIMEWQPDAVILIDFPGFNFRVAEFAHRKGFKVFYYIAPKVWASRESRVKKIKA
;
A
#
# COMPACT_ATOMS: atom_id res chain seq x y z
N MET A 1 1.43 -10.02 -14.36
CA MET A 1 2.35 -9.10 -13.66
C MET A 1 2.11 -9.15 -12.15
N LYS A 2 3.12 -8.87 -11.40
CA LYS A 2 3.07 -8.81 -9.94
C LYS A 2 2.90 -7.37 -9.47
N TYR A 3 1.84 -7.12 -8.70
CA TYR A 3 1.55 -5.79 -8.16
C TYR A 3 1.57 -5.83 -6.64
N TYR A 4 2.28 -4.90 -6.04
CA TYR A 4 2.30 -4.72 -4.59
C TYR A 4 1.57 -3.42 -4.26
N ILE A 5 0.44 -3.53 -3.56
CA ILE A 5 -0.46 -2.40 -3.33
C ILE A 5 -0.54 -2.10 -1.84
N ILE A 6 -0.38 -0.84 -1.46
CA ILE A 6 -0.44 -0.43 -0.06
C ILE A 6 -1.52 0.61 0.16
N ALA A 7 -2.50 0.27 0.97
CA ALA A 7 -3.53 1.16 1.50
C ALA A 7 -3.50 1.07 3.02
N GLY A 8 -3.56 2.20 3.70
CA GLY A 8 -3.39 2.26 5.14
C GLY A 8 -4.62 2.65 5.95
N GLU A 9 -5.75 2.86 5.29
CA GLU A 9 -6.98 3.28 5.95
C GLU A 9 -8.21 2.90 5.14
N ALA A 10 -9.40 3.11 5.72
CA ALA A 10 -10.67 2.67 5.12
C ALA A 10 -10.90 3.24 3.72
N SER A 11 -10.62 4.53 3.51
CA SER A 11 -10.77 5.15 2.19
C SER A 11 -9.83 4.54 1.16
N GLY A 12 -8.61 4.23 1.58
CA GLY A 12 -7.63 3.55 0.74
C GLY A 12 -8.05 2.13 0.38
N ASP A 13 -8.67 1.42 1.31
CA ASP A 13 -9.20 0.09 1.06
C ASP A 13 -10.28 0.13 -0.03
N LEU A 14 -11.17 1.10 0.03
CA LEU A 14 -12.19 1.28 -1.01
C LEU A 14 -11.57 1.59 -2.37
N HIS A 15 -10.67 2.58 -2.43
CA HIS A 15 -9.99 2.93 -3.68
C HIS A 15 -9.14 1.77 -4.20
N GLY A 16 -8.45 1.07 -3.30
CA GLY A 16 -7.65 -0.09 -3.65
C GLY A 16 -8.48 -1.23 -4.22
N SER A 17 -9.65 -1.49 -3.64
CA SER A 17 -10.54 -2.53 -4.16
C SER A 17 -10.98 -2.22 -5.59
N ASN A 18 -11.32 -0.97 -5.88
CA ASN A 18 -11.71 -0.56 -7.23
C ASN A 18 -10.54 -0.63 -8.22
N LEU A 19 -9.35 -0.24 -7.77
CA LEU A 19 -8.14 -0.37 -8.59
C LEU A 19 -7.86 -1.84 -8.91
N MET A 20 -7.97 -2.71 -7.93
CA MET A 20 -7.74 -4.15 -8.13
C MET A 20 -8.72 -4.75 -9.12
N LYS A 21 -10.00 -4.35 -9.08
CA LYS A 21 -10.98 -4.77 -10.08
C LYS A 21 -10.53 -4.40 -11.49
N GLY A 22 -10.02 -3.19 -11.67
CA GLY A 22 -9.51 -2.74 -12.96
C GLY A 22 -8.27 -3.50 -13.40
N LEU A 23 -7.36 -3.78 -12.47
CA LEU A 23 -6.15 -4.55 -12.77
C LEU A 23 -6.47 -5.97 -13.21
N TYR A 24 -7.36 -6.66 -12.50
CA TYR A 24 -7.75 -8.01 -12.88
C TYR A 24 -8.51 -8.04 -14.22
N ALA A 25 -9.28 -7.00 -14.51
CA ALA A 25 -9.99 -6.90 -15.80
C ALA A 25 -9.03 -6.76 -16.97
N ARG A 26 -7.93 -6.03 -16.78
CA ARG A 26 -6.94 -5.79 -17.85
C ARG A 26 -5.83 -6.82 -17.87
N ASP A 27 -5.53 -7.43 -16.74
CA ASP A 27 -4.51 -8.46 -16.58
C ASP A 27 -5.11 -9.62 -15.78
N PRO A 28 -5.79 -10.56 -16.46
CA PRO A 28 -6.44 -11.69 -15.76
C PRO A 28 -5.47 -12.57 -14.98
N GLU A 29 -4.19 -12.53 -15.32
CA GLU A 29 -3.15 -13.27 -14.62
C GLU A 29 -2.40 -12.42 -13.59
N ALA A 30 -2.94 -11.25 -13.24
CA ALA A 30 -2.34 -10.40 -12.23
C ALA A 30 -2.19 -11.15 -10.92
N ASP A 31 -1.00 -11.04 -10.33
CA ASP A 31 -0.69 -11.56 -9.01
C ASP A 31 -0.53 -10.37 -8.08
N ILE A 32 -1.42 -10.24 -7.13
CA ILE A 32 -1.50 -9.08 -6.24
C ILE A 32 -1.21 -9.47 -4.81
N ARG A 33 -0.31 -8.72 -4.19
CA ARG A 33 -0.01 -8.80 -2.76
C ARG A 33 -0.25 -7.41 -2.20
N PHE A 34 -0.93 -7.29 -1.06
CA PHE A 34 -1.41 -5.97 -0.66
C PHE A 34 -1.51 -5.77 0.85
N TRP A 35 -1.47 -4.51 1.23
CA TRP A 35 -1.84 -4.00 2.53
C TRP A 35 -3.18 -3.27 2.36
N GLY A 36 -4.18 -3.63 3.12
CA GLY A 36 -5.50 -3.03 2.98
C GLY A 36 -6.48 -3.64 3.97
N GLY A 37 -7.70 -3.84 3.53
CA GLY A 37 -8.77 -4.34 4.38
C GLY A 37 -9.69 -5.30 3.68
N ASN A 38 -10.92 -5.38 4.19
CA ASN A 38 -11.90 -6.36 3.72
C ASN A 38 -12.31 -6.17 2.26
N LEU A 39 -12.45 -4.92 1.81
CA LEU A 39 -12.89 -4.66 0.44
C LEU A 39 -11.87 -5.14 -0.58
N MET A 40 -10.60 -4.83 -0.35
CA MET A 40 -9.52 -5.32 -1.20
C MET A 40 -9.43 -6.85 -1.14
N ASN A 41 -9.57 -7.41 0.05
CA ASN A 41 -9.47 -8.85 0.24
C ASN A 41 -10.61 -9.61 -0.46
N GLU A 42 -11.81 -9.05 -0.48
CA GLU A 42 -12.93 -9.64 -1.22
C GLU A 42 -12.65 -9.69 -2.71
N VAL A 43 -12.09 -8.63 -3.27
CA VAL A 43 -11.70 -8.60 -4.69
C VAL A 43 -10.60 -9.62 -4.96
N TYR A 44 -9.61 -9.71 -4.07
CA TYR A 44 -8.54 -10.69 -4.18
C TYR A 44 -9.11 -12.12 -4.23
N LYS A 45 -9.95 -12.47 -3.28
CA LYS A 45 -10.53 -13.82 -3.19
C LYS A 45 -11.41 -14.18 -4.38
N ALA A 46 -12.03 -13.18 -5.00
CA ALA A 46 -12.84 -13.40 -6.20
C ALA A 46 -11.99 -13.69 -7.44
N ASN A 47 -10.71 -13.35 -7.43
CA ASN A 47 -9.83 -13.43 -8.60
C ASN A 47 -8.61 -14.32 -8.42
N GLN A 48 -8.16 -14.52 -7.19
CA GLN A 48 -6.97 -15.34 -6.89
C GLN A 48 -7.21 -16.27 -5.72
N SER A 49 -6.46 -17.37 -5.71
CA SER A 49 -6.38 -18.26 -4.56
C SER A 49 -5.13 -17.93 -3.74
N GLY A 50 -5.13 -18.32 -2.48
CA GLY A 50 -4.02 -18.07 -1.59
C GLY A 50 -4.28 -16.92 -0.62
N ASN A 51 -3.22 -16.26 -0.17
CA ASN A 51 -3.31 -15.18 0.80
C ASN A 51 -2.44 -14.00 0.34
N GLY A 52 -3.07 -13.04 -0.31
CA GLY A 52 -2.40 -11.82 -0.78
C GLY A 52 -2.39 -10.68 0.24
N LEU A 53 -3.21 -10.78 1.28
CA LEU A 53 -3.28 -9.76 2.34
C LEU A 53 -2.08 -9.90 3.28
N VAL A 54 -1.15 -8.96 3.20
CA VAL A 54 0.04 -8.95 4.05
C VAL A 54 -0.26 -8.34 5.40
N GLN A 55 -0.99 -7.24 5.42
CA GLN A 55 -1.32 -6.49 6.63
C GLN A 55 -2.68 -5.84 6.49
N ASP A 56 -3.56 -6.09 7.44
CA ASP A 56 -4.84 -5.40 7.54
C ASP A 56 -4.62 -4.06 8.24
N TYR A 57 -5.12 -2.96 7.66
CA TYR A 57 -4.95 -1.63 8.24
C TYR A 57 -5.55 -1.51 9.63
N ARG A 58 -6.58 -2.32 9.94
CA ARG A 58 -7.24 -2.31 11.24
C ARG A 58 -6.34 -2.84 12.36
N ASP A 59 -5.43 -3.71 12.03
CA ASP A 59 -4.48 -4.28 13.01
C ASP A 59 -3.51 -3.22 13.53
N GLY A 60 -3.41 -2.10 12.81
CA GLY A 60 -2.61 -0.99 13.25
C GLY A 60 -3.38 0.09 13.97
N ALA A 61 -4.69 -0.02 14.02
CA ALA A 61 -5.54 0.90 14.75
C ALA A 61 -5.41 0.60 16.24
N VAL A 62 -4.41 1.19 16.83
CA VAL A 62 -4.13 0.95 18.23
C VAL A 62 -4.92 1.89 19.08
N ILE A 63 -5.68 1.32 20.01
CA ILE A 63 -6.58 2.03 20.90
C ILE A 63 -5.95 2.09 22.29
N GLY A 64 -5.69 3.28 22.80
CA GLY A 64 -5.24 3.52 24.15
C GLY A 64 -3.90 4.24 24.27
N PHE A 65 -3.74 4.93 25.39
CA PHE A 65 -2.57 5.79 25.61
C PHE A 65 -1.27 5.02 25.82
N VAL A 66 -1.37 3.82 26.36
CA VAL A 66 -0.21 2.98 26.63
C VAL A 66 0.60 2.73 25.38
N GLN A 67 -0.05 2.85 24.24
CA GLN A 67 0.55 2.50 22.97
C GLN A 67 1.20 3.67 22.26
N VAL A 68 1.03 4.88 22.75
CA VAL A 68 1.74 6.03 22.22
C VAL A 68 3.26 5.82 22.34
N LEU A 69 3.72 5.22 23.43
CA LEU A 69 5.14 4.93 23.63
C LEU A 69 5.67 3.86 22.68
N PHE A 70 4.83 2.91 22.27
CA PHE A 70 5.22 1.83 21.37
C PHE A 70 4.93 2.13 19.90
N LYS A 71 4.21 3.20 19.61
CA LYS A 71 3.76 3.54 18.27
C LYS A 71 4.92 3.74 17.30
N ALA A 72 5.96 4.45 17.73
CA ALA A 72 7.13 4.69 16.88
C ALA A 72 7.85 3.39 16.54
N ARG A 73 7.98 2.49 17.53
CA ARG A 73 8.62 1.19 17.33
C ARG A 73 7.79 0.29 16.42
N ALA A 74 6.48 0.22 16.65
CA ALA A 74 5.57 -0.54 15.81
C ALA A 74 5.57 -0.01 14.37
N TYR A 75 5.67 1.30 14.20
CA TYR A 75 5.74 1.95 12.91
C TYR A 75 7.03 1.58 12.17
N ALA A 76 8.16 1.61 12.87
CA ALA A 76 9.45 1.20 12.32
C ALA A 76 9.46 -0.27 11.91
N ASP A 77 8.86 -1.14 12.73
CA ASP A 77 8.75 -2.56 12.43
C ASP A 77 7.91 -2.81 11.17
N ARG A 78 6.88 -2.02 10.96
CA ARG A 78 6.07 -2.11 9.74
C ARG A 78 6.85 -1.72 8.50
N PHE A 79 7.68 -0.69 8.56
CA PHE A 79 8.57 -0.34 7.45
C PHE A 79 9.50 -1.49 7.13
N LYS A 80 10.15 -2.06 8.14
CA LYS A 80 11.07 -3.19 7.94
C LYS A 80 10.35 -4.38 7.32
N ARG A 81 9.17 -4.70 7.80
CA ARG A 81 8.36 -5.79 7.27
C ARG A 81 7.96 -5.53 5.82
N CYS A 82 7.51 -4.32 5.53
CA CYS A 82 7.11 -3.93 4.18
C CYS A 82 8.29 -4.01 3.21
N PHE A 83 9.42 -3.44 3.59
CA PHE A 83 10.61 -3.43 2.75
C PHE A 83 11.14 -4.83 2.49
N ALA A 84 11.19 -5.67 3.53
CA ALA A 84 11.61 -7.06 3.40
C ALA A 84 10.67 -7.84 2.49
N ASP A 85 9.38 -7.63 2.63
CA ASP A 85 8.37 -8.31 1.82
C ASP A 85 8.46 -7.91 0.34
N ILE A 86 8.64 -6.63 0.07
CA ILE A 86 8.84 -6.14 -1.30
C ILE A 86 10.10 -6.74 -1.92
N MET A 87 11.20 -6.75 -1.17
CA MET A 87 12.47 -7.29 -1.66
C MET A 87 12.39 -8.79 -1.92
N GLU A 88 11.70 -9.52 -1.06
CA GLU A 88 11.55 -10.96 -1.22
C GLU A 88 10.65 -11.31 -2.39
N TRP A 89 9.52 -10.62 -2.52
CA TRP A 89 8.53 -10.94 -3.53
C TRP A 89 8.86 -10.41 -4.92
N GLN A 90 9.64 -9.34 -5.01
CA GLN A 90 10.08 -8.73 -6.28
C GLN A 90 8.91 -8.39 -7.21
N PRO A 91 8.03 -7.46 -6.83
CA PRO A 91 6.91 -7.06 -7.68
C PRO A 91 7.36 -6.34 -8.93
N ASP A 92 6.54 -6.41 -9.98
CA ASP A 92 6.76 -5.63 -11.19
C ASP A 92 6.41 -4.15 -11.00
N ALA A 93 5.45 -3.88 -10.12
CA ALA A 93 5.04 -2.51 -9.79
C ALA A 93 4.61 -2.42 -8.33
N VAL A 94 4.93 -1.29 -7.71
CA VAL A 94 4.47 -0.93 -6.36
C VAL A 94 3.47 0.21 -6.52
N ILE A 95 2.25 0.00 -6.04
CA ILE A 95 1.17 0.98 -6.15
C ILE A 95 0.79 1.45 -4.75
N LEU A 96 0.90 2.75 -4.53
CA LEU A 96 0.67 3.36 -3.22
C LEU A 96 -0.61 4.18 -3.26
N ILE A 97 -1.50 3.91 -2.31
CA ILE A 97 -2.80 4.57 -2.26
C ILE A 97 -2.84 5.48 -1.05
N ASP A 98 -2.86 6.79 -1.28
CA ASP A 98 -2.89 7.80 -0.22
C ASP A 98 -1.90 7.47 0.91
N PHE A 99 -2.26 7.68 2.19
CA PHE A 99 -1.43 7.35 3.34
C PHE A 99 -0.03 7.95 3.27
N PRO A 100 0.08 9.29 3.16
CA PRO A 100 1.33 9.92 2.71
C PRO A 100 2.53 9.71 3.62
N GLY A 101 2.35 9.70 4.93
CA GLY A 101 3.46 9.53 5.86
C GLY A 101 4.22 8.23 5.66
N PHE A 102 3.50 7.13 5.55
CA PHE A 102 4.07 5.80 5.33
C PHE A 102 4.48 5.61 3.87
N ASN A 103 3.58 5.91 2.95
CA ASN A 103 3.78 5.59 1.55
C ASN A 103 4.89 6.39 0.88
N PHE A 104 5.17 7.63 1.31
CA PHE A 104 6.31 8.36 0.77
C PHE A 104 7.63 7.67 1.09
N ARG A 105 7.78 7.10 2.28
CA ARG A 105 8.98 6.35 2.63
C ARG A 105 9.09 5.05 1.83
N VAL A 106 7.98 4.38 1.62
CA VAL A 106 7.96 3.19 0.77
C VAL A 106 8.32 3.56 -0.67
N ALA A 107 7.79 4.68 -1.16
CA ALA A 107 8.12 5.17 -2.51
C ALA A 107 9.62 5.44 -2.67
N GLU A 108 10.22 6.11 -1.71
CA GLU A 108 11.67 6.37 -1.75
C GLU A 108 12.48 5.08 -1.74
N PHE A 109 12.12 4.15 -0.88
CA PHE A 109 12.79 2.85 -0.80
C PHE A 109 12.65 2.08 -2.11
N ALA A 110 11.44 1.93 -2.60
CA ALA A 110 11.18 1.15 -3.82
C ALA A 110 11.86 1.77 -5.04
N HIS A 111 11.82 3.09 -5.14
CA HIS A 111 12.49 3.81 -6.23
C HIS A 111 14.01 3.59 -6.19
N ARG A 112 14.63 3.70 -5.02
CA ARG A 112 16.08 3.45 -4.88
C ARG A 112 16.47 2.03 -5.24
N LYS A 113 15.58 1.08 -5.01
CA LYS A 113 15.82 -0.34 -5.33
C LYS A 113 15.46 -0.71 -6.77
N GLY A 114 15.03 0.26 -7.57
CA GLY A 114 14.76 0.06 -8.99
C GLY A 114 13.36 -0.44 -9.33
N PHE A 115 12.45 -0.46 -8.37
CA PHE A 115 11.07 -0.86 -8.63
C PHE A 115 10.30 0.28 -9.29
N LYS A 116 9.32 -0.07 -10.13
CA LYS A 116 8.38 0.91 -10.66
C LYS A 116 7.37 1.27 -9.58
N VAL A 117 7.21 2.57 -9.33
CA VAL A 117 6.33 3.07 -8.29
C VAL A 117 5.25 3.95 -8.90
N PHE A 118 4.00 3.65 -8.58
CA PHE A 118 2.84 4.45 -8.98
C PHE A 118 2.13 4.94 -7.71
N TYR A 119 1.84 6.22 -7.66
CA TYR A 119 1.12 6.78 -6.52
C TYR A 119 -0.30 7.12 -6.95
N TYR A 120 -1.26 6.37 -6.43
CA TYR A 120 -2.69 6.62 -6.66
C TYR A 120 -3.18 7.57 -5.58
N ILE A 121 -3.43 8.81 -5.94
CA ILE A 121 -3.67 9.89 -4.99
C ILE A 121 -5.12 10.30 -4.99
N ALA A 122 -5.70 10.40 -3.78
CA ALA A 122 -7.01 11.01 -3.62
C ALA A 122 -6.93 12.52 -3.94
N PRO A 123 -7.95 13.11 -4.57
CA PRO A 123 -7.92 14.51 -5.01
C PRO A 123 -7.52 15.53 -3.93
N LYS A 124 -7.87 15.29 -2.68
CA LYS A 124 -7.52 16.17 -1.57
C LYS A 124 -6.01 16.38 -1.37
N VAL A 125 -5.19 15.48 -1.85
CA VAL A 125 -3.73 15.60 -1.74
C VAL A 125 -3.22 16.69 -2.68
N TRP A 126 -3.82 16.85 -3.84
CA TRP A 126 -3.46 17.87 -4.80
C TRP A 126 -3.71 19.29 -4.29
N ALA A 127 -4.75 19.47 -3.51
CA ALA A 127 -5.11 20.79 -2.97
C ALA A 127 -4.24 21.21 -1.78
N SER A 128 -3.51 20.31 -1.17
CA SER A 128 -2.91 20.58 0.14
C SER A 128 -1.42 20.84 0.14
N ARG A 129 -0.61 20.23 -0.73
CA ARG A 129 0.85 20.32 -0.60
C ARG A 129 1.60 20.14 -1.92
N GLU A 130 2.05 21.24 -2.46
CA GLU A 130 2.87 21.26 -3.66
C GLU A 130 4.18 20.48 -3.50
N SER A 131 4.80 20.54 -2.33
CA SER A 131 6.02 19.81 -2.03
C SER A 131 5.84 18.28 -2.12
N ARG A 132 4.67 17.77 -1.78
CA ARG A 132 4.37 16.34 -1.92
C ARG A 132 4.28 15.93 -3.38
N VAL A 133 3.72 16.78 -4.22
CA VAL A 133 3.64 16.54 -5.66
C VAL A 133 5.04 16.45 -6.26
N LYS A 134 5.93 17.35 -5.89
CA LYS A 134 7.32 17.31 -6.33
C LYS A 134 8.02 16.03 -5.90
N LYS A 135 7.78 15.59 -4.67
CA LYS A 135 8.36 14.35 -4.13
C LYS A 135 7.87 13.12 -4.89
N ILE A 136 6.61 13.12 -5.29
CA ILE A 136 6.04 12.02 -6.08
C ILE A 136 6.65 11.97 -7.48
N LYS A 137 6.91 13.11 -8.08
CA LYS A 137 7.51 13.18 -9.42
C LYS A 137 9.00 12.83 -9.42
N ALA A 138 9.64 13.04 -8.30
CA ALA A 138 11.05 12.71 -8.17
C ALA A 138 11.27 11.20 -8.02
#